data_2551f5ded3d3dc9289451896295d8d3b
#
_entry.id   2551f5ded3d3dc9289451896295d8d3b
#
_cell.length_a   1.000
_cell.length_b   1.000
_cell.length_c   1.000
_cell.angle_alpha   90.00
_cell.angle_beta   90.00
_cell.angle_gamma   90.00
#
_symmetry.space_group_name_H-M   'P 1'
#
loop_
_entity.id
_entity.type
_entity.pdbx_description
1 polymer ?
#
loop_
_entity_poly.entity_id
_entity_poly.type
_entity_poly.pdbx_seq_one_letter_code
_entity_poly.pdbx_strand_id
1 'polypeptide(L)'
;MTIHNHLRYILLSTTLLFGLNVGAQKAPEAYKLYDNTGREMTYQALINALSTPDVVFIGEMHNCVITHWLELKILESLHDIHGKNLEVGMEMFEADTQLIIDEYLNGTISSDRFEEEARIWPNYSTDYAPIVSYVKDNRLPLIATNVPRRYANAVKNHGLAYLDSLSPEAKRYLPPLPIRYVPNANAVSGFAMMGAMGKNKGADPERIAQAQAIKDATMAWFITKNLHGKFLHFNGSYHSDAKEGIVPYLLQYRPGTTFKTVRAVRQENISHLEDAYKGLADYYICVPEDMSMSY
;
A
#
# COMPACT_ATOMS: atom_id res chain seq x y z
N MET A 1 -70.00 -66.93 -27.28
CA MET A 1 -68.81 -66.42 -27.93
C MET A 1 -68.76 -64.95 -27.60
N THR A 2 -68.04 -64.59 -26.52
CA THR A 2 -68.08 -63.26 -25.88
C THR A 2 -66.70 -62.64 -25.99
N ILE A 3 -66.57 -61.53 -26.73
CA ILE A 3 -65.34 -60.84 -26.95
C ILE A 3 -65.29 -59.71 -25.83
N HIS A 4 -64.30 -59.84 -24.98
CA HIS A 4 -63.99 -58.82 -23.95
C HIS A 4 -63.08 -57.73 -24.51
N ASN A 5 -63.59 -56.51 -24.55
CA ASN A 5 -62.81 -55.30 -24.85
C ASN A 5 -62.09 -54.82 -23.58
N HIS A 6 -60.76 -54.85 -23.59
CA HIS A 6 -59.96 -54.22 -22.62
C HIS A 6 -59.62 -52.81 -23.09
N LEU A 7 -60.27 -51.79 -22.47
CA LEU A 7 -59.87 -50.38 -22.61
C LEU A 7 -58.70 -50.15 -21.71
N ARG A 8 -57.50 -49.80 -22.27
CA ARG A 8 -56.32 -49.32 -21.50
C ARG A 8 -56.40 -47.82 -21.39
N TYR A 9 -56.60 -47.34 -20.17
CA TYR A 9 -56.43 -45.91 -19.85
C TYR A 9 -54.91 -45.58 -19.74
N ILE A 10 -54.39 -44.77 -20.67
CA ILE A 10 -53.06 -44.18 -20.56
C ILE A 10 -53.22 -42.88 -19.76
N LEU A 11 -52.76 -42.91 -18.50
CA LEU A 11 -52.65 -41.73 -17.66
C LEU A 11 -51.41 -40.95 -18.11
N LEU A 12 -51.56 -39.84 -18.82
CA LEU A 12 -50.48 -38.88 -19.08
C LEU A 12 -50.30 -38.02 -17.85
N SER A 13 -49.29 -38.34 -17.02
CA SER A 13 -48.85 -37.44 -15.93
C SER A 13 -47.95 -36.35 -16.51
N THR A 14 -48.51 -35.17 -16.74
CA THR A 14 -47.77 -33.96 -17.03
C THR A 14 -47.13 -33.46 -15.74
N THR A 15 -45.84 -33.81 -15.53
CA THR A 15 -45.04 -33.23 -14.46
C THR A 15 -44.65 -31.80 -14.88
N LEU A 16 -45.35 -30.82 -14.29
CA LEU A 16 -44.97 -29.39 -14.39
C LEU A 16 -43.68 -29.21 -13.61
N LEU A 17 -42.54 -29.17 -14.28
CA LEU A 17 -41.26 -28.73 -13.72
C LEU A 17 -41.35 -27.20 -13.53
N PHE A 18 -41.77 -26.77 -12.35
CA PHE A 18 -41.46 -25.39 -11.89
C PHE A 18 -39.95 -25.31 -11.71
N GLY A 19 -39.27 -24.78 -12.71
CA GLY A 19 -37.90 -24.35 -12.57
C GLY A 19 -37.88 -23.20 -11.57
N LEU A 20 -37.55 -23.49 -10.30
CA LEU A 20 -37.10 -22.47 -9.36
C LEU A 20 -35.84 -21.88 -9.95
N ASN A 21 -35.93 -20.72 -10.61
CA ASN A 21 -34.80 -19.85 -10.82
C ASN A 21 -34.32 -19.40 -9.44
N VAL A 22 -33.58 -20.27 -8.73
CA VAL A 22 -32.72 -19.82 -7.66
C VAL A 22 -31.65 -19.02 -8.38
N GLY A 23 -31.83 -17.69 -8.44
CA GLY A 23 -30.77 -16.79 -8.91
C GLY A 23 -29.53 -17.20 -8.16
N ALA A 24 -28.50 -17.69 -8.89
CA ALA A 24 -27.23 -18.05 -8.26
C ALA A 24 -26.76 -16.83 -7.50
N GLN A 25 -26.78 -16.90 -6.18
CA GLN A 25 -26.27 -15.83 -5.34
C GLN A 25 -24.81 -15.64 -5.72
N LYS A 26 -24.45 -14.45 -6.20
CA LYS A 26 -23.09 -14.15 -6.60
C LYS A 26 -22.20 -14.34 -5.37
N ALA A 27 -21.13 -15.13 -5.52
CA ALA A 27 -20.18 -15.32 -4.42
C ALA A 27 -19.62 -13.96 -3.97
N PRO A 28 -19.48 -13.72 -2.65
CA PRO A 28 -18.87 -12.49 -2.17
C PRO A 28 -17.44 -12.39 -2.69
N GLU A 29 -17.09 -11.23 -3.21
CA GLU A 29 -15.75 -10.94 -3.72
C GLU A 29 -14.99 -10.12 -2.66
N ALA A 30 -13.79 -10.56 -2.28
CA ALA A 30 -13.00 -9.88 -1.27
C ALA A 30 -12.28 -8.63 -1.80
N TYR A 31 -12.04 -8.57 -3.10
CA TYR A 31 -11.44 -7.41 -3.77
C TYR A 31 -11.68 -7.45 -5.28
N LYS A 32 -11.48 -6.32 -5.91
CA LYS A 32 -11.33 -6.19 -7.37
C LYS A 32 -10.16 -5.28 -7.70
N LEU A 33 -9.62 -5.48 -8.91
CA LEU A 33 -8.49 -4.70 -9.42
C LEU A 33 -8.96 -3.86 -10.60
N TYR A 34 -8.52 -2.60 -10.65
CA TYR A 34 -8.87 -1.66 -11.71
C TYR A 34 -7.64 -0.92 -12.23
N ASP A 35 -7.66 -0.57 -13.51
CA ASP A 35 -6.72 0.39 -14.08
C ASP A 35 -7.17 1.84 -13.80
N ASN A 36 -6.36 2.81 -14.21
CA ASN A 36 -6.62 4.25 -14.01
C ASN A 36 -7.85 4.79 -14.74
N THR A 37 -8.43 4.02 -15.68
CA THR A 37 -9.69 4.35 -16.36
C THR A 37 -10.91 3.78 -15.66
N GLY A 38 -10.71 2.95 -14.64
CA GLY A 38 -11.77 2.21 -13.93
C GLY A 38 -12.18 0.92 -14.63
N ARG A 39 -11.40 0.43 -15.58
CA ARG A 39 -11.63 -0.88 -16.19
C ARG A 39 -11.07 -1.99 -15.29
N GLU A 40 -11.90 -2.99 -15.03
CA GLU A 40 -11.51 -4.18 -14.26
C GLU A 40 -10.36 -4.91 -14.95
N MET A 41 -9.40 -5.41 -14.16
CA MET A 41 -8.24 -6.13 -14.65
C MET A 41 -7.98 -7.39 -13.83
N THR A 42 -7.25 -8.33 -14.41
CA THR A 42 -6.83 -9.54 -13.71
C THR A 42 -5.57 -9.29 -12.89
N TYR A 43 -5.34 -10.11 -11.85
CA TYR A 43 -4.11 -10.08 -11.07
C TYR A 43 -2.86 -10.24 -11.97
N GLN A 44 -2.89 -11.16 -12.93
CA GLN A 44 -1.77 -11.35 -13.86
C GLN A 44 -1.49 -10.10 -14.70
N ALA A 45 -2.53 -9.39 -15.15
CA ALA A 45 -2.37 -8.14 -15.90
C ALA A 45 -1.73 -7.06 -15.01
N LEU A 46 -2.12 -6.98 -13.72
CA LEU A 46 -1.50 -6.09 -12.76
C LEU A 46 0.00 -6.42 -12.60
N ILE A 47 0.36 -7.67 -12.32
CA ILE A 47 1.76 -8.08 -12.14
C ILE A 47 2.60 -7.78 -13.39
N ASN A 48 2.09 -8.07 -14.58
CA ASN A 48 2.78 -7.73 -15.83
C ASN A 48 3.04 -6.22 -15.95
N ALA A 49 2.09 -5.40 -15.54
CA ALA A 49 2.24 -3.94 -15.57
C ALA A 49 3.22 -3.42 -14.50
N LEU A 50 3.28 -4.06 -13.33
CA LEU A 50 4.17 -3.70 -12.23
C LEU A 50 5.60 -4.23 -12.40
N SER A 51 5.83 -5.22 -13.26
CA SER A 51 7.17 -5.79 -13.48
C SER A 51 8.10 -4.89 -14.30
N THR A 52 7.58 -3.90 -15.02
CA THR A 52 8.36 -3.08 -15.96
C THR A 52 9.04 -1.87 -15.32
N PRO A 53 8.37 -1.05 -14.48
CA PRO A 53 8.93 0.18 -13.94
C PRO A 53 10.12 -0.09 -12.99
N ASP A 54 10.92 0.94 -12.74
CA ASP A 54 12.02 0.87 -11.80
C ASP A 54 11.53 0.85 -10.35
N VAL A 55 10.47 1.58 -10.06
CA VAL A 55 9.86 1.68 -8.72
C VAL A 55 8.36 1.41 -8.79
N VAL A 56 7.87 0.57 -7.91
CA VAL A 56 6.43 0.35 -7.67
C VAL A 56 6.09 0.85 -6.28
N PHE A 57 5.10 1.72 -6.18
CA PHE A 57 4.51 2.17 -4.92
C PHE A 57 3.19 1.47 -4.68
N ILE A 58 3.06 0.79 -3.55
CA ILE A 58 1.78 0.26 -3.08
C ILE A 58 1.27 1.19 -1.98
N GLY A 59 0.26 1.98 -2.32
CA GLY A 59 -0.42 2.90 -1.42
C GLY A 59 -1.52 2.18 -0.64
N GLU A 60 -1.22 1.79 0.58
CA GLU A 60 -2.10 0.99 1.43
C GLU A 60 -3.07 1.83 2.27
N MET A 61 -4.08 1.13 2.79
CA MET A 61 -4.81 1.52 3.99
C MET A 61 -4.23 0.72 5.15
N HIS A 62 -3.56 1.40 6.09
CA HIS A 62 -2.72 0.81 7.15
C HIS A 62 -3.38 -0.27 8.03
N ASN A 63 -4.68 -0.44 7.95
CA ASN A 63 -5.43 -1.42 8.73
C ASN A 63 -6.31 -2.35 7.86
N CYS A 64 -6.06 -2.44 6.55
CA CYS A 64 -6.83 -3.28 5.65
C CYS A 64 -6.13 -4.63 5.39
N VAL A 65 -6.60 -5.68 6.04
CA VAL A 65 -6.01 -7.03 5.96
C VAL A 65 -5.91 -7.59 4.53
N ILE A 66 -6.87 -7.27 3.66
CA ILE A 66 -6.85 -7.71 2.25
C ILE A 66 -5.74 -7.00 1.47
N THR A 67 -5.52 -5.71 1.76
CA THR A 67 -4.42 -4.96 1.14
C THR A 67 -3.08 -5.58 1.51
N HIS A 68 -2.81 -5.83 2.79
CA HIS A 68 -1.55 -6.42 3.26
C HIS A 68 -1.31 -7.84 2.73
N TRP A 69 -2.39 -8.64 2.62
CA TRP A 69 -2.30 -9.93 1.96
C TRP A 69 -1.91 -9.78 0.48
N LEU A 70 -2.50 -8.82 -0.25
CA LEU A 70 -2.15 -8.56 -1.65
C LEU A 70 -0.75 -7.98 -1.81
N GLU A 71 -0.28 -7.16 -0.88
CA GLU A 71 1.11 -6.68 -0.83
C GLU A 71 2.10 -7.83 -0.80
N LEU A 72 1.87 -8.82 0.07
CA LEU A 72 2.68 -10.03 0.11
C LEU A 72 2.61 -10.78 -1.24
N LYS A 73 1.42 -10.95 -1.82
CA LYS A 73 1.27 -11.65 -3.12
C LYS A 73 1.93 -10.92 -4.27
N ILE A 74 1.89 -9.60 -4.29
CA ILE A 74 2.58 -8.77 -5.28
C ILE A 74 4.10 -8.90 -5.08
N LEU A 75 4.58 -8.86 -3.84
CA LEU A 75 6.00 -9.07 -3.52
C LEU A 75 6.48 -10.44 -4.02
N GLU A 76 5.76 -11.52 -3.69
CA GLU A 76 6.06 -12.88 -4.16
C GLU A 76 6.16 -12.93 -5.69
N SER A 77 5.16 -12.37 -6.39
CA SER A 77 5.10 -12.41 -7.86
C SER A 77 6.21 -11.58 -8.52
N LEU A 78 6.54 -10.41 -7.97
CA LEU A 78 7.64 -9.58 -8.48
C LEU A 78 9.01 -10.21 -8.15
N HIS A 79 9.14 -10.89 -7.01
CA HIS A 79 10.34 -11.64 -6.68
C HIS A 79 10.55 -12.83 -7.63
N ASP A 80 9.50 -13.55 -7.98
CA ASP A 80 9.57 -14.65 -8.97
C ASP A 80 10.09 -14.15 -10.33
N ILE A 81 9.75 -12.90 -10.71
CA ILE A 81 10.18 -12.30 -11.97
C ILE A 81 11.61 -11.75 -11.90
N HIS A 82 11.95 -11.03 -10.83
CA HIS A 82 13.19 -10.24 -10.75
C HIS A 82 14.29 -10.91 -9.91
N GLY A 83 13.94 -11.93 -9.12
CA GLY A 83 14.87 -12.60 -8.23
C GLY A 83 15.53 -11.60 -7.26
N LYS A 84 16.82 -11.72 -7.09
CA LYS A 84 17.61 -10.86 -6.19
C LYS A 84 17.80 -9.42 -6.69
N ASN A 85 17.28 -9.08 -7.87
CA ASN A 85 17.29 -7.70 -8.37
C ASN A 85 16.10 -6.89 -7.84
N LEU A 86 15.29 -7.46 -6.93
CA LEU A 86 14.20 -6.78 -6.25
C LEU A 86 14.63 -6.30 -4.86
N GLU A 87 14.49 -5.02 -4.61
CA GLU A 87 14.65 -4.39 -3.30
C GLU A 87 13.28 -4.00 -2.75
N VAL A 88 13.12 -4.12 -1.44
CA VAL A 88 11.85 -3.81 -0.74
C VAL A 88 12.08 -2.64 0.20
N GLY A 89 11.21 -1.65 0.15
CA GLY A 89 11.21 -0.52 1.09
C GLY A 89 9.87 -0.41 1.81
N MET A 90 9.90 0.02 3.06
CA MET A 90 8.70 0.16 3.87
C MET A 90 8.70 1.49 4.64
N GLU A 91 7.61 2.25 4.52
CA GLU A 91 7.34 3.44 5.34
C GLU A 91 7.28 3.09 6.84
N MET A 92 6.83 1.89 7.16
CA MET A 92 6.60 1.43 8.53
C MET A 92 7.88 1.37 9.37
N PHE A 93 9.04 1.41 8.73
CA PHE A 93 10.34 1.43 9.40
C PHE A 93 11.05 2.78 9.23
N GLU A 94 11.49 3.34 10.36
CA GLU A 94 12.26 4.57 10.42
C GLU A 94 13.74 4.30 10.05
N ALA A 95 14.36 5.17 9.28
CA ALA A 95 15.72 4.98 8.72
C ALA A 95 16.80 4.72 9.77
N ASP A 96 16.63 5.15 11.01
CA ASP A 96 17.56 4.87 12.10
C ASP A 96 17.39 3.49 12.75
N THR A 97 16.46 2.66 12.26
CA THR A 97 16.33 1.25 12.64
C THR A 97 16.96 0.29 11.63
N GLN A 98 17.60 0.81 10.57
CA GLN A 98 18.14 -0.07 9.52
C GLN A 98 19.11 -1.13 10.05
N LEU A 99 19.98 -0.79 10.99
CA LEU A 99 20.91 -1.76 11.58
C LEU A 99 20.17 -2.93 12.26
N ILE A 100 19.11 -2.63 13.00
CA ILE A 100 18.29 -3.64 13.70
C ILE A 100 17.61 -4.57 12.67
N ILE A 101 17.12 -4.00 11.57
CA ILE A 101 16.53 -4.77 10.45
C ILE A 101 17.60 -5.70 9.85
N ASP A 102 18.78 -5.19 9.54
CA ASP A 102 19.86 -5.96 8.92
C ASP A 102 20.30 -7.12 9.84
N GLU A 103 20.43 -6.89 11.14
CA GLU A 103 20.76 -7.90 12.15
C GLU A 103 19.68 -8.98 12.27
N TYR A 104 18.40 -8.58 12.18
CA TYR A 104 17.31 -9.54 12.16
C TYR A 104 17.26 -10.37 10.87
N LEU A 105 17.42 -9.73 9.71
CA LEU A 105 17.38 -10.42 8.42
C LEU A 105 18.52 -11.43 8.27
N ASN A 106 19.71 -11.11 8.78
CA ASN A 106 20.85 -12.01 8.72
C ASN A 106 20.92 -13.03 9.87
N GLY A 107 19.96 -12.97 10.83
CA GLY A 107 19.83 -13.93 11.94
C GLY A 107 20.73 -13.62 13.14
N THR A 108 21.31 -12.43 13.26
CA THR A 108 22.10 -12.00 14.42
C THR A 108 21.23 -11.84 15.66
N ILE A 109 20.02 -11.33 15.50
CA ILE A 109 19.02 -11.18 16.57
C ILE A 109 17.75 -11.99 16.30
N SER A 110 17.04 -12.35 17.35
CA SER A 110 15.75 -13.05 17.26
C SER A 110 14.61 -12.13 16.84
N SER A 111 13.45 -12.69 16.47
CA SER A 111 12.24 -11.92 16.18
C SER A 111 11.79 -11.08 17.37
N ASP A 112 11.84 -11.66 18.58
CA ASP A 112 11.42 -10.95 19.79
C ASP A 112 12.27 -9.69 20.03
N ARG A 113 13.60 -9.78 19.83
CA ARG A 113 14.51 -8.62 19.94
C ARG A 113 14.28 -7.60 18.84
N PHE A 114 14.04 -8.07 17.63
CA PHE A 114 13.66 -7.19 16.53
C PHE A 114 12.37 -6.42 16.84
N GLU A 115 11.32 -7.10 17.31
CA GLU A 115 10.05 -6.49 17.64
C GLU A 115 10.14 -5.50 18.81
N GLU A 116 10.98 -5.76 19.79
CA GLU A 116 11.23 -4.85 20.92
C GLU A 116 11.96 -3.56 20.49
N GLU A 117 12.90 -3.65 19.56
CA GLU A 117 13.84 -2.55 19.26
C GLU A 117 13.52 -1.77 17.97
N ALA A 118 12.85 -2.39 16.99
CA ALA A 118 12.59 -1.77 15.68
C ALA A 118 11.45 -0.75 15.68
N ARG A 119 10.84 -0.44 16.82
CA ARG A 119 9.70 0.49 16.94
C ARG A 119 8.56 0.15 15.99
N ILE A 120 8.22 -1.15 15.93
CA ILE A 120 7.17 -1.70 15.08
C ILE A 120 5.80 -1.05 15.34
N TRP A 121 4.96 -1.09 14.34
CA TRP A 121 3.59 -0.60 14.44
C TRP A 121 2.70 -1.63 15.16
N PRO A 122 1.57 -1.20 15.79
CA PRO A 122 0.71 -2.07 16.59
C PRO A 122 0.16 -3.28 15.85
N ASN A 123 -0.04 -3.18 14.55
CA ASN A 123 -0.52 -4.23 13.66
C ASN A 123 0.62 -5.03 12.97
N TYR A 124 1.85 -4.87 13.42
CA TYR A 124 3.00 -5.53 12.80
C TYR A 124 2.82 -7.04 12.65
N SER A 125 2.41 -7.71 13.72
CA SER A 125 2.32 -9.18 13.75
C SER A 125 1.33 -9.76 12.75
N THR A 126 0.25 -9.05 12.43
CA THR A 126 -0.80 -9.49 11.50
C THR A 126 -0.55 -9.01 10.08
N ASP A 127 -0.09 -7.78 9.92
CA ASP A 127 -0.11 -7.10 8.63
C ASP A 127 1.28 -7.07 7.97
N TYR A 128 2.35 -6.78 8.72
CA TYR A 128 3.69 -6.58 8.14
C TYR A 128 4.67 -7.75 8.40
N ALA A 129 4.51 -8.51 9.48
CA ALA A 129 5.37 -9.64 9.78
C ALA A 129 5.42 -10.69 8.65
N PRO A 130 4.31 -11.02 7.95
CA PRO A 130 4.36 -11.92 6.80
C PRO A 130 5.28 -11.44 5.67
N ILE A 131 5.25 -10.12 5.36
CA ILE A 131 6.11 -9.50 4.34
C ILE A 131 7.58 -9.56 4.80
N VAL A 132 7.86 -9.17 6.04
CA VAL A 132 9.23 -9.17 6.60
C VAL A 132 9.80 -10.58 6.68
N SER A 133 8.98 -11.57 7.06
CA SER A 133 9.38 -12.98 7.07
C SER A 133 9.72 -13.47 5.66
N TYR A 134 8.88 -13.16 4.67
CA TYR A 134 9.16 -13.51 3.28
C TYR A 134 10.48 -12.91 2.78
N VAL A 135 10.71 -11.61 3.07
CA VAL A 135 11.97 -10.92 2.73
C VAL A 135 13.17 -11.63 3.36
N LYS A 136 13.08 -11.98 4.65
CA LYS A 136 14.13 -12.70 5.39
C LYS A 136 14.41 -14.07 4.79
N ASP A 137 13.38 -14.87 4.59
CA ASP A 137 13.51 -16.25 4.09
C ASP A 137 14.12 -16.29 2.70
N ASN A 138 13.82 -15.30 1.87
CA ASN A 138 14.33 -15.17 0.50
C ASN A 138 15.61 -14.31 0.39
N ARG A 139 16.11 -13.78 1.51
CA ARG A 139 17.32 -12.94 1.58
C ARG A 139 17.25 -11.73 0.63
N LEU A 140 16.09 -11.09 0.59
CA LEU A 140 15.91 -9.82 -0.12
C LEU A 140 16.36 -8.66 0.78
N PRO A 141 16.84 -7.55 0.20
CA PRO A 141 17.09 -6.33 0.95
C PRO A 141 15.76 -5.74 1.44
N LEU A 142 15.71 -5.32 2.71
CA LEU A 142 14.61 -4.53 3.27
C LEU A 142 15.15 -3.18 3.74
N ILE A 143 14.63 -2.11 3.19
CA ILE A 143 15.09 -0.75 3.42
C ILE A 143 14.07 -0.01 4.30
N ALA A 144 14.54 0.47 5.45
CA ALA A 144 13.81 1.42 6.29
C ALA A 144 13.81 2.79 5.63
N THR A 145 12.67 3.23 5.12
CA THR A 145 12.63 4.42 4.27
C THR A 145 12.12 5.66 4.96
N ASN A 146 11.39 5.53 6.08
CA ASN A 146 10.76 6.69 6.71
C ASN A 146 11.76 7.52 7.53
N VAL A 147 11.48 8.80 7.64
CA VAL A 147 12.23 9.68 8.56
C VAL A 147 11.97 9.27 10.02
N PRO A 148 12.98 9.27 10.90
CA PRO A 148 12.74 9.10 12.33
C PRO A 148 11.69 10.08 12.83
N ARG A 149 10.61 9.57 13.47
CA ARG A 149 9.44 10.39 13.84
C ARG A 149 9.77 11.60 14.70
N ARG A 150 10.89 11.56 15.47
CA ARG A 150 11.36 12.73 16.23
C ARG A 150 11.71 13.91 15.32
N TYR A 151 12.22 13.69 14.11
CA TYR A 151 12.55 14.76 13.16
C TYR A 151 11.30 15.26 12.42
N ALA A 152 10.36 14.39 12.07
CA ALA A 152 9.05 14.82 11.57
C ALA A 152 8.31 15.68 12.63
N ASN A 153 8.40 15.30 13.91
CA ASN A 153 7.85 16.07 15.02
C ASN A 153 8.58 17.43 15.20
N ALA A 154 9.90 17.46 15.06
CA ALA A 154 10.67 18.70 15.12
C ALA A 154 10.26 19.66 13.98
N VAL A 155 10.06 19.14 12.75
CA VAL A 155 9.55 19.94 11.63
C VAL A 155 8.14 20.45 11.90
N LYS A 156 7.24 19.62 12.43
CA LYS A 156 5.90 20.05 12.83
C LYS A 156 5.92 21.23 13.82
N ASN A 157 6.89 21.24 14.73
CA ASN A 157 6.98 22.27 15.76
C ASN A 157 7.75 23.51 15.30
N HIS A 158 8.79 23.37 14.48
CA HIS A 158 9.76 24.41 14.17
C HIS A 158 9.92 24.73 12.68
N GLY A 159 9.33 23.93 11.77
CA GLY A 159 9.48 24.05 10.33
C GLY A 159 10.73 23.35 9.78
N LEU A 160 10.81 23.23 8.44
CA LEU A 160 11.90 22.50 7.75
C LEU A 160 13.30 23.05 8.03
N ALA A 161 13.46 24.39 8.16
CA ALA A 161 14.76 25.01 8.41
C ALA A 161 15.40 24.54 9.72
N TYR A 162 14.62 24.03 10.67
CA TYR A 162 15.15 23.49 11.92
C TYR A 162 16.11 22.29 11.69
N LEU A 163 15.93 21.55 10.61
CA LEU A 163 16.76 20.40 10.27
C LEU A 163 18.24 20.79 10.05
N ASP A 164 18.52 22.03 9.65
CA ASP A 164 19.89 22.54 9.47
C ASP A 164 20.67 22.60 10.79
N SER A 165 19.98 22.73 11.93
CA SER A 165 20.59 22.76 13.28
C SER A 165 20.93 21.38 13.84
N LEU A 166 20.49 20.28 13.19
CA LEU A 166 20.77 18.92 13.64
C LEU A 166 22.24 18.55 13.50
N SER A 167 22.71 17.63 14.36
CA SER A 167 24.07 17.12 14.29
C SER A 167 24.34 16.35 12.97
N PRO A 168 25.59 16.21 12.56
CA PRO A 168 25.96 15.40 11.40
C PRO A 168 25.43 13.94 11.47
N GLU A 169 25.45 13.35 12.67
CA GLU A 169 24.95 11.98 12.91
C GLU A 169 23.44 11.89 12.65
N ALA A 170 22.68 12.89 13.10
CA ALA A 170 21.25 12.97 12.87
C ALA A 170 20.91 13.15 11.39
N LYS A 171 21.68 13.95 10.68
CA LYS A 171 21.49 14.23 9.24
C LYS A 171 21.72 12.99 8.36
N ARG A 172 22.38 11.94 8.86
CA ARG A 172 22.56 10.67 8.12
C ARG A 172 21.23 9.96 7.79
N TYR A 173 20.19 10.26 8.58
CA TYR A 173 18.84 9.68 8.41
C TYR A 173 17.90 10.59 7.63
N LEU A 174 18.43 11.63 7.01
CA LEU A 174 17.68 12.63 6.24
C LEU A 174 18.13 12.65 4.79
N PRO A 175 17.31 13.17 3.89
CA PRO A 175 17.76 13.53 2.55
C PRO A 175 18.76 14.70 2.61
N PRO A 176 19.44 15.02 1.48
CA PRO A 176 20.27 16.23 1.41
C PRO A 176 19.50 17.48 1.79
N LEU A 177 20.11 18.31 2.64
CA LEU A 177 19.53 19.57 3.11
C LEU A 177 20.13 20.75 2.33
N PRO A 178 19.38 21.84 2.13
CA PRO A 178 17.99 22.03 2.51
C PRO A 178 17.02 21.26 1.61
N ILE A 179 15.91 20.79 2.18
CA ILE A 179 14.86 20.14 1.40
C ILE A 179 14.12 21.19 0.58
N ARG A 180 14.04 20.97 -0.73
CA ARG A 180 13.16 21.77 -1.57
C ARG A 180 11.71 21.36 -1.31
N TYR A 181 11.02 22.15 -0.49
CA TYR A 181 9.63 21.89 -0.18
C TYR A 181 8.74 21.97 -1.42
N VAL A 182 8.01 20.88 -1.69
CA VAL A 182 6.98 20.82 -2.73
C VAL A 182 5.63 20.81 -2.02
N PRO A 183 4.89 21.94 -2.01
CA PRO A 183 3.58 22.00 -1.37
C PRO A 183 2.60 21.07 -2.08
N ASN A 184 1.89 20.24 -1.28
CA ASN A 184 0.69 19.56 -1.71
C ASN A 184 -0.52 20.40 -1.26
N ALA A 185 -1.15 21.12 -2.20
CA ALA A 185 -2.25 22.05 -1.87
C ALA A 185 -3.46 21.33 -1.25
N ASN A 186 -3.72 20.09 -1.67
CA ASN A 186 -4.79 19.26 -1.12
C ASN A 186 -4.48 18.82 0.31
N ALA A 187 -3.21 18.56 0.61
CA ALA A 187 -2.77 18.20 1.96
C ALA A 187 -2.95 19.37 2.95
N VAL A 188 -2.50 20.56 2.58
CA VAL A 188 -2.64 21.75 3.46
C VAL A 188 -4.11 22.02 3.79
N SER A 189 -4.99 22.01 2.78
CA SER A 189 -6.43 22.22 2.99
C SER A 189 -7.07 21.07 3.77
N GLY A 190 -6.69 19.82 3.52
CA GLY A 190 -7.13 18.65 4.28
C GLY A 190 -6.72 18.74 5.76
N PHE A 191 -5.49 19.13 6.06
CA PHE A 191 -5.01 19.32 7.45
C PHE A 191 -5.69 20.50 8.15
N ALA A 192 -5.97 21.59 7.44
CA ALA A 192 -6.76 22.70 7.97
C ALA A 192 -8.18 22.26 8.35
N MET A 193 -8.84 21.48 7.50
CA MET A 193 -10.16 20.93 7.79
C MET A 193 -10.14 19.95 8.97
N MET A 194 -9.14 19.05 9.05
CA MET A 194 -8.98 18.14 10.20
C MET A 194 -8.72 18.91 11.50
N GLY A 195 -7.97 20.02 11.45
CA GLY A 195 -7.75 20.92 12.58
C GLY A 195 -9.04 21.56 13.06
N ALA A 196 -9.89 22.02 12.13
CA ALA A 196 -11.21 22.57 12.45
C ALA A 196 -12.14 21.52 13.08
N MET A 197 -12.02 20.24 12.74
CA MET A 197 -12.75 19.12 13.34
C MET A 197 -12.15 18.64 14.68
N GLY A 198 -11.18 19.35 15.25
CA GLY A 198 -10.57 19.04 16.56
C GLY A 198 -9.41 18.05 16.54
N LYS A 199 -9.11 17.41 15.40
CA LYS A 199 -7.91 16.61 15.22
C LYS A 199 -6.71 17.56 14.98
N ASN A 200 -5.62 17.44 15.77
CA ASN A 200 -4.47 18.37 15.73
C ASN A 200 -4.79 19.83 16.13
N LYS A 201 -5.70 20.02 17.09
CA LYS A 201 -6.12 21.35 17.57
C LYS A 201 -4.91 22.25 17.93
N GLY A 202 -4.83 23.42 17.28
CA GLY A 202 -3.75 24.38 17.49
C GLY A 202 -2.45 24.14 16.71
N ALA A 203 -2.35 23.08 15.90
CA ALA A 203 -1.21 22.88 15.03
C ALA A 203 -1.38 23.68 13.72
N ASP A 204 -0.30 24.31 13.25
CA ASP A 204 -0.24 24.99 11.98
C ASP A 204 -0.36 23.98 10.81
N PRO A 205 -1.38 24.08 9.94
CA PRO A 205 -1.58 23.14 8.82
C PRO A 205 -0.37 23.09 7.88
N GLU A 206 0.29 24.22 7.64
CA GLU A 206 1.49 24.30 6.81
C GLU A 206 2.65 23.50 7.43
N ARG A 207 2.85 23.56 8.72
CA ARG A 207 3.87 22.77 9.42
C ARG A 207 3.56 21.28 9.46
N ILE A 208 2.28 20.93 9.51
CA ILE A 208 1.87 19.53 9.36
C ILE A 208 2.22 19.04 7.95
N ALA A 209 1.92 19.84 6.91
CA ALA A 209 2.28 19.52 5.54
C ALA A 209 3.80 19.40 5.36
N GLN A 210 4.60 20.29 5.96
CA GLN A 210 6.06 20.19 5.97
C GLN A 210 6.55 18.92 6.69
N ALA A 211 5.88 18.50 7.76
CA ALA A 211 6.21 17.24 8.44
C ALA A 211 5.86 15.99 7.61
N GLN A 212 4.90 16.07 6.71
CA GLN A 212 4.69 15.00 5.72
C GLN A 212 5.73 15.09 4.60
N ALA A 213 6.04 16.29 4.14
CA ALA A 213 7.04 16.49 3.10
C ALA A 213 8.43 15.95 3.47
N ILE A 214 8.87 16.06 4.74
CA ILE A 214 10.13 15.45 5.17
C ILE A 214 10.05 13.92 5.14
N LYS A 215 8.89 13.29 5.41
CA LYS A 215 8.72 11.86 5.25
C LYS A 215 8.86 11.48 3.78
N ASP A 216 8.11 12.15 2.90
CA ASP A 216 8.15 11.91 1.45
C ASP A 216 9.56 12.04 0.88
N ALA A 217 10.24 13.14 1.21
CA ALA A 217 11.60 13.39 0.78
C ALA A 217 12.59 12.33 1.30
N THR A 218 12.40 11.85 2.54
CA THR A 218 13.25 10.82 3.12
C THR A 218 13.01 9.47 2.47
N MET A 219 11.75 9.07 2.28
CA MET A 219 11.41 7.84 1.57
C MET A 219 12.00 7.84 0.15
N ALA A 220 11.80 8.92 -0.60
CA ALA A 220 12.37 9.08 -1.93
C ALA A 220 13.91 8.99 -1.93
N TRP A 221 14.57 9.58 -0.95
CA TRP A 221 16.02 9.53 -0.81
C TRP A 221 16.54 8.13 -0.57
N PHE A 222 15.95 7.39 0.38
CA PHE A 222 16.37 6.02 0.67
C PHE A 222 16.04 5.06 -0.47
N ILE A 223 14.92 5.25 -1.18
CA ILE A 223 14.66 4.53 -2.44
C ILE A 223 15.77 4.81 -3.44
N THR A 224 16.09 6.08 -3.70
CA THR A 224 17.11 6.48 -4.67
C THR A 224 18.50 5.87 -4.36
N LYS A 225 18.88 5.85 -3.08
CA LYS A 225 20.16 5.29 -2.63
C LYS A 225 20.28 3.78 -2.82
N ASN A 226 19.16 3.08 -2.77
CA ASN A 226 19.11 1.63 -2.78
C ASN A 226 18.50 1.06 -4.08
N LEU A 227 18.14 1.87 -5.05
CA LEU A 227 17.59 1.43 -6.33
C LEU A 227 18.74 0.94 -7.26
N HIS A 228 19.09 -0.34 -7.17
CA HIS A 228 20.09 -0.99 -8.01
C HIS A 228 19.45 -1.84 -9.12
N GLY A 229 18.26 -2.40 -8.86
CA GLY A 229 17.46 -3.18 -9.79
C GLY A 229 16.03 -2.67 -9.89
N LYS A 230 15.11 -3.34 -9.25
CA LYS A 230 13.70 -2.95 -9.12
C LYS A 230 13.36 -2.71 -7.66
N PHE A 231 12.54 -1.73 -7.39
CA PHE A 231 12.19 -1.33 -6.03
C PHE A 231 10.68 -1.42 -5.80
N LEU A 232 10.26 -2.23 -4.85
CA LEU A 232 8.88 -2.30 -4.38
C LEU A 232 8.78 -1.56 -3.05
N HIS A 233 7.94 -0.53 -2.99
CA HIS A 233 7.78 0.31 -1.80
C HIS A 233 6.36 0.25 -1.26
N PHE A 234 6.21 -0.06 0.02
CA PHE A 234 4.95 -0.05 0.76
C PHE A 234 4.83 1.23 1.58
N ASN A 235 3.76 1.97 1.36
CA ASN A 235 3.49 3.25 2.02
C ASN A 235 1.99 3.49 2.14
N GLY A 236 1.56 4.30 3.11
CA GLY A 236 0.19 4.77 3.14
C GLY A 236 -0.17 5.51 1.87
N SER A 237 -1.38 5.31 1.35
CA SER A 237 -1.83 5.84 0.06
C SER A 237 -1.61 7.34 -0.08
N TYR A 238 -1.75 8.11 1.02
CA TYR A 238 -1.48 9.54 1.06
C TYR A 238 -0.12 9.93 0.43
N HIS A 239 0.93 9.12 0.63
CA HIS A 239 2.29 9.41 0.20
C HIS A 239 2.55 9.19 -1.30
N SER A 240 1.64 8.50 -2.00
CA SER A 240 1.74 8.22 -3.45
C SER A 240 0.53 8.66 -4.27
N ASP A 241 -0.55 9.11 -3.61
CA ASP A 241 -1.78 9.57 -4.26
C ASP A 241 -1.51 10.72 -5.24
N ALA A 242 -2.18 10.68 -6.37
CA ALA A 242 -2.07 11.65 -7.46
C ALA A 242 -0.61 11.86 -7.95
N LYS A 243 0.31 10.92 -7.61
CA LYS A 243 1.76 11.04 -7.87
C LYS A 243 2.39 12.27 -7.19
N GLU A 244 1.77 12.70 -6.12
CA GLU A 244 2.26 13.70 -5.19
C GLU A 244 3.08 13.02 -4.07
N GLY A 245 3.51 13.75 -3.07
CA GLY A 245 4.28 13.15 -1.97
C GLY A 245 5.65 12.64 -2.40
N ILE A 246 5.89 11.32 -2.39
CA ILE A 246 7.20 10.71 -2.65
C ILE A 246 7.69 10.97 -4.08
N VAL A 247 6.80 10.92 -5.06
CA VAL A 247 7.16 10.92 -6.50
C VAL A 247 7.92 12.16 -6.93
N PRO A 248 7.53 13.41 -6.62
CA PRO A 248 8.29 14.60 -6.97
C PRO A 248 9.72 14.59 -6.41
N TYR A 249 9.92 14.11 -5.17
CA TYR A 249 11.24 14.00 -4.58
C TYR A 249 12.09 12.89 -5.24
N LEU A 250 11.46 11.74 -5.56
CA LEU A 250 12.13 10.66 -6.30
C LEU A 250 12.69 11.17 -7.62
N LEU A 251 11.86 11.87 -8.41
CA LEU A 251 12.28 12.44 -9.70
C LEU A 251 13.29 13.57 -9.55
N GLN A 252 13.28 14.31 -8.44
CA GLN A 252 14.29 15.30 -8.11
C GLN A 252 15.65 14.65 -7.81
N TYR A 253 15.67 13.58 -7.02
CA TYR A 253 16.91 12.90 -6.62
C TYR A 253 17.46 11.97 -7.69
N ARG A 254 16.59 11.38 -8.50
CA ARG A 254 16.96 10.48 -9.60
C ARG A 254 16.07 10.73 -10.83
N PRO A 255 16.41 11.75 -11.64
CA PRO A 255 15.66 12.05 -12.87
C PRO A 255 15.62 10.85 -13.82
N GLY A 256 14.49 10.65 -14.48
CA GLY A 256 14.30 9.57 -15.45
C GLY A 256 13.89 8.23 -14.83
N THR A 257 13.77 8.12 -13.50
CA THR A 257 13.22 6.92 -12.85
C THR A 257 11.78 6.67 -13.31
N THR A 258 11.52 5.47 -13.80
CA THR A 258 10.16 5.05 -14.16
C THR A 258 9.46 4.47 -12.93
N PHE A 259 8.16 4.75 -12.79
CA PHE A 259 7.41 4.27 -11.65
C PHE A 259 5.95 3.96 -11.99
N LYS A 260 5.31 3.18 -11.13
CA LYS A 260 3.88 2.92 -11.10
C LYS A 260 3.36 2.99 -9.68
N THR A 261 2.10 3.44 -9.55
CA THR A 261 1.40 3.53 -8.27
C THR A 261 0.20 2.61 -8.26
N VAL A 262 0.03 1.88 -7.17
CA VAL A 262 -1.17 1.11 -6.84
C VAL A 262 -1.79 1.75 -5.62
N ARG A 263 -3.11 1.91 -5.60
CA ARG A 263 -3.83 2.46 -4.46
C ARG A 263 -4.88 1.48 -3.95
N ALA A 264 -4.88 1.23 -2.65
CA ALA A 264 -5.98 0.57 -1.97
C ALA A 264 -7.12 1.56 -1.70
N VAL A 265 -8.35 1.15 -2.01
CA VAL A 265 -9.57 1.94 -1.78
C VAL A 265 -10.66 1.07 -1.15
N ARG A 266 -11.52 1.66 -0.32
CA ARG A 266 -12.71 1.02 0.23
C ARG A 266 -13.94 1.72 -0.31
N GLN A 267 -14.91 0.94 -0.76
CA GLN A 267 -16.20 1.43 -1.24
C GLN A 267 -17.29 0.39 -1.04
N GLU A 268 -18.55 0.84 -0.99
CA GLU A 268 -19.69 -0.04 -0.76
C GLU A 268 -19.86 -1.07 -1.88
N ASN A 269 -19.73 -0.63 -3.11
CA ASN A 269 -19.91 -1.49 -4.28
C ASN A 269 -18.61 -1.61 -5.08
N ILE A 270 -17.94 -2.76 -5.01
CA ILE A 270 -16.68 -3.01 -5.71
C ILE A 270 -16.85 -3.48 -7.16
N SER A 271 -18.07 -3.50 -7.72
CA SER A 271 -18.27 -3.89 -9.13
C SER A 271 -17.77 -2.85 -10.15
N HIS A 272 -17.43 -1.66 -9.70
CA HIS A 272 -16.83 -0.57 -10.49
C HIS A 272 -15.98 0.30 -9.57
N LEU A 273 -15.00 0.99 -10.11
CA LEU A 273 -14.22 1.98 -9.36
C LEU A 273 -15.00 3.30 -9.30
N GLU A 274 -15.23 3.84 -8.10
CA GLU A 274 -15.89 5.14 -7.91
C GLU A 274 -15.09 6.28 -8.55
N ASP A 275 -15.78 7.25 -9.13
CA ASP A 275 -15.17 8.39 -9.84
C ASP A 275 -14.26 9.23 -8.93
N ALA A 276 -14.55 9.28 -7.63
CA ALA A 276 -13.74 9.99 -6.65
C ALA A 276 -12.29 9.47 -6.53
N TYR A 277 -12.05 8.22 -6.90
CA TYR A 277 -10.72 7.63 -6.84
C TYR A 277 -9.96 7.69 -8.16
N LYS A 278 -10.65 7.91 -9.28
CA LYS A 278 -10.01 7.96 -10.60
C LYS A 278 -8.95 9.07 -10.69
N GLY A 279 -7.81 8.74 -11.27
CA GLY A 279 -6.70 9.66 -11.43
C GLY A 279 -5.74 9.74 -10.23
N LEU A 280 -6.05 9.10 -9.11
CA LEU A 280 -5.18 9.11 -7.93
C LEU A 280 -4.03 8.10 -8.02
N ALA A 281 -4.16 7.04 -8.83
CA ALA A 281 -3.12 6.04 -9.04
C ALA A 281 -3.17 5.47 -10.46
N ASP A 282 -2.14 4.69 -10.83
CA ASP A 282 -2.13 3.94 -12.09
C ASP A 282 -3.03 2.69 -11.99
N TYR A 283 -3.12 2.07 -10.80
CA TYR A 283 -3.93 0.87 -10.53
C TYR A 283 -4.59 0.96 -9.16
N TYR A 284 -5.64 0.17 -8.97
CA TYR A 284 -6.42 0.17 -7.74
C TYR A 284 -6.68 -1.24 -7.24
N ILE A 285 -6.55 -1.42 -5.94
CA ILE A 285 -7.07 -2.56 -5.17
C ILE A 285 -8.33 -2.06 -4.46
N CYS A 286 -9.49 -2.48 -4.96
CA CYS A 286 -10.78 -2.06 -4.42
C CYS A 286 -11.31 -3.15 -3.49
N VAL A 287 -11.56 -2.82 -2.23
CA VAL A 287 -12.09 -3.73 -1.21
C VAL A 287 -13.47 -3.27 -0.72
N PRO A 288 -14.37 -4.21 -0.34
CA PRO A 288 -15.67 -3.87 0.22
C PRO A 288 -15.55 -3.05 1.51
N GLU A 289 -16.48 -2.10 1.71
CA GLU A 289 -16.46 -1.26 2.90
C GLU A 289 -16.73 -2.04 4.20
N ASP A 290 -17.47 -3.16 4.12
CA ASP A 290 -17.76 -4.06 5.24
C ASP A 290 -16.62 -5.04 5.56
N MET A 291 -15.50 -4.99 4.83
CA MET A 291 -14.32 -5.81 5.11
C MET A 291 -13.75 -5.48 6.51
N SER A 292 -13.42 -6.53 7.27
CA SER A 292 -12.78 -6.40 8.59
C SER A 292 -11.45 -5.65 8.50
N MET A 293 -11.15 -4.86 9.52
CA MET A 293 -9.92 -4.09 9.67
C MET A 293 -9.08 -4.68 10.82
N SER A 294 -7.76 -4.48 10.79
CA SER A 294 -6.82 -5.00 11.80
C SER A 294 -6.98 -4.31 13.15
N TYR A 295 -7.45 -3.06 13.18
CA TYR A 295 -7.69 -2.25 14.39
C TYR A 295 -8.66 -1.09 14.10
#